data_73e0d01645835ae80740911cf52203ef
#
_entry.id   73e0d01645835ae80740911cf52203ef
#
_cell.length_a   1.000
_cell.length_b   1.000
_cell.length_c   1.000
_cell.angle_alpha   90.00
_cell.angle_beta   90.00
_cell.angle_gamma   90.00
#
_symmetry.space_group_name_H-M   'P 1'
#
loop_
_entity.id
_entity.type
_entity.pdbx_description
1 polymer ?
#
loop_
_entity_poly.entity_id
_entity_poly.type
_entity_poly.pdbx_seq_one_letter_code
_entity_poly.pdbx_strand_id
1 'polypeptide(L)'
;VYKRQVFERADRVGGLLMYGIPNMKLDKAVIERRVKLMQAEGVVFRTGMDVGGAVPAEQLLADFDAVVLCCGAKKPRDLNVPGRDAKGVHFAVDYLTSVTKSLLDSGFADGKAINAAGKNVLVIGGGDTGNDCQGTALRQGCTDLMALEMMPQPPVQRTAANPWPEWPRVLKVDYGQTECIAKFGKDPRVYQLSL
;
A
#
# COMPACT_ATOMS: atom_id res chain seq x y z
N VAL A 1 -6.07 -12.18 -34.44
CA VAL A 1 -5.70 -12.36 -33.03
C VAL A 1 -5.17 -11.03 -32.50
N TYR A 2 -5.83 -10.46 -31.51
CA TYR A 2 -5.38 -9.20 -30.91
C TYR A 2 -4.08 -9.43 -30.13
N LYS A 3 -3.05 -8.65 -30.44
CA LYS A 3 -1.79 -8.66 -29.70
C LYS A 3 -1.94 -7.79 -28.45
N ARG A 4 -2.10 -8.41 -27.29
CA ARG A 4 -2.23 -7.71 -25.99
C ARG A 4 -0.92 -7.83 -25.20
N GLN A 5 -0.30 -6.70 -24.88
CA GLN A 5 0.91 -6.66 -24.04
C GLN A 5 0.71 -5.72 -22.87
N VAL A 6 1.28 -6.07 -21.75
CA VAL A 6 1.33 -5.25 -20.54
C VAL A 6 2.79 -4.99 -20.21
N PHE A 7 3.19 -3.73 -20.22
CA PHE A 7 4.52 -3.29 -19.81
C PHE A 7 4.45 -2.87 -18.34
N GLU A 8 5.24 -3.50 -17.50
CA GLU A 8 5.31 -3.23 -16.07
C GLU A 8 6.75 -2.86 -15.70
N ARG A 9 6.92 -1.72 -15.03
CA ARG A 9 8.23 -1.24 -14.60
C ARG A 9 8.84 -2.13 -13.50
N ALA A 10 8.00 -2.65 -12.60
CA ALA A 10 8.45 -3.52 -11.53
C ALA A 10 8.84 -4.92 -12.05
N ASP A 11 9.52 -5.69 -11.21
CA ASP A 11 9.90 -7.08 -11.47
C ASP A 11 8.72 -8.05 -11.42
N ARG A 12 7.58 -7.64 -10.81
CA ARG A 12 6.33 -8.41 -10.74
C ARG A 12 5.14 -7.55 -11.13
N VAL A 13 4.17 -8.18 -11.77
CA VAL A 13 2.91 -7.58 -12.18
C VAL A 13 1.99 -7.40 -10.98
N GLY A 14 1.18 -6.34 -10.99
CA GLY A 14 0.12 -6.13 -9.99
C GLY A 14 0.20 -4.80 -9.24
N GLY A 15 1.27 -4.03 -9.41
CA GLY A 15 1.41 -2.69 -8.82
C GLY A 15 1.17 -2.70 -7.30
N LEU A 16 0.22 -1.88 -6.83
CA LEU A 16 -0.11 -1.82 -5.40
C LEU A 16 -0.70 -3.12 -4.84
N LEU A 17 -1.39 -3.93 -5.65
CA LEU A 17 -1.86 -5.24 -5.20
C LEU A 17 -0.70 -6.17 -4.87
N MET A 18 0.39 -6.07 -5.64
CA MET A 18 1.60 -6.88 -5.40
C MET A 18 2.42 -6.36 -4.23
N TYR A 19 2.73 -5.06 -4.21
CA TYR A 19 3.72 -4.50 -3.28
C TYR A 19 3.18 -3.52 -2.25
N GLY A 20 2.02 -2.90 -2.48
CA GLY A 20 1.43 -1.93 -1.57
C GLY A 20 0.55 -2.56 -0.49
N ILE A 21 -0.23 -3.59 -0.84
CA ILE A 21 -1.07 -4.32 0.10
C ILE A 21 -0.25 -5.44 0.75
N PRO A 22 -0.19 -5.56 2.09
CA PRO A 22 0.56 -6.60 2.75
C PRO A 22 0.03 -8.01 2.45
N ASN A 23 0.92 -9.02 2.48
CA ASN A 23 0.56 -10.40 2.18
C ASN A 23 -0.51 -10.96 3.12
N MET A 24 -0.53 -10.53 4.38
CA MET A 24 -1.55 -10.93 5.36
C MET A 24 -2.97 -10.47 5.00
N LYS A 25 -3.11 -9.40 4.22
CA LYS A 25 -4.41 -8.87 3.76
C LYS A 25 -4.76 -9.41 2.37
N LEU A 26 -3.77 -9.60 1.51
CA LEU A 26 -3.95 -10.14 0.16
C LEU A 26 -2.81 -11.10 -0.17
N ASP A 27 -3.09 -12.39 -0.15
CA ASP A 27 -2.15 -13.43 -0.58
C ASP A 27 -1.79 -13.24 -2.06
N LYS A 28 -0.50 -13.21 -2.36
CA LYS A 28 0.01 -12.97 -3.71
C LYS A 28 -0.29 -14.10 -4.68
N ALA A 29 -0.58 -15.30 -4.18
CA ALA A 29 -1.08 -16.41 -5.00
C ALA A 29 -2.37 -16.06 -5.76
N VAL A 30 -3.22 -15.19 -5.19
CA VAL A 30 -4.43 -14.70 -5.86
C VAL A 30 -4.07 -13.88 -7.11
N ILE A 31 -3.05 -13.01 -7.00
CA ILE A 31 -2.57 -12.18 -8.11
C ILE A 31 -1.91 -13.08 -9.17
N GLU A 32 -1.04 -13.99 -8.74
CA GLU A 32 -0.36 -14.92 -9.63
C GLU A 32 -1.35 -15.78 -10.42
N ARG A 33 -2.38 -16.30 -9.76
CA ARG A 33 -3.46 -17.04 -10.42
C ARG A 33 -4.13 -16.20 -11.50
N ARG A 34 -4.43 -14.93 -11.22
CA ARG A 34 -5.07 -14.03 -12.18
C ARG A 34 -4.15 -13.74 -13.37
N VAL A 35 -2.87 -13.50 -13.12
CA VAL A 35 -1.86 -13.28 -14.17
C VAL A 35 -1.74 -14.52 -15.07
N LYS A 36 -1.67 -15.72 -14.49
CA LYS A 36 -1.62 -16.98 -15.25
C LYS A 36 -2.84 -17.17 -16.15
N LEU A 37 -4.04 -16.83 -15.69
CA LEU A 37 -5.26 -16.88 -16.50
C LEU A 37 -5.17 -15.91 -17.69
N MET A 38 -4.75 -14.66 -17.48
CA MET A 38 -4.58 -13.70 -18.57
C MET A 38 -3.50 -14.14 -19.56
N GLN A 39 -2.41 -14.76 -19.08
CA GLN A 39 -1.38 -15.36 -19.96
C GLN A 39 -1.94 -16.50 -20.82
N ALA A 40 -2.76 -17.37 -20.23
CA ALA A 40 -3.43 -18.43 -20.97
C ALA A 40 -4.41 -17.88 -22.02
N GLU A 41 -4.98 -16.69 -21.80
CA GLU A 41 -5.80 -15.96 -22.78
C GLU A 41 -4.96 -15.18 -23.81
N GLY A 42 -3.64 -15.32 -23.82
CA GLY A 42 -2.73 -14.70 -24.79
C GLY A 42 -2.25 -13.29 -24.42
N VAL A 43 -2.40 -12.83 -23.17
CA VAL A 43 -1.78 -11.59 -22.72
C VAL A 43 -0.30 -11.82 -22.43
N VAL A 44 0.57 -10.99 -22.98
CA VAL A 44 2.01 -11.04 -22.75
C VAL A 44 2.40 -9.97 -21.74
N PHE A 45 2.96 -10.38 -20.60
CA PHE A 45 3.49 -9.48 -19.59
C PHE A 45 5.00 -9.29 -19.78
N ARG A 46 5.45 -8.04 -19.80
CA ARG A 46 6.86 -7.63 -19.86
C ARG A 46 7.20 -6.83 -18.62
N THR A 47 7.88 -7.45 -17.68
CA THR A 47 8.33 -6.82 -16.43
C THR A 47 9.71 -6.19 -16.60
N GLY A 48 10.08 -5.28 -15.70
CA GLY A 48 11.33 -4.52 -15.79
C GLY A 48 11.36 -3.49 -16.94
N MET A 49 10.19 -3.13 -17.48
CA MET A 49 10.06 -2.27 -18.65
C MET A 49 9.55 -0.88 -18.25
N ASP A 50 10.48 0.05 -18.07
CA ASP A 50 10.16 1.44 -17.72
C ASP A 50 9.87 2.26 -18.99
N VAL A 51 8.59 2.42 -19.30
CA VAL A 51 8.11 3.18 -20.45
C VAL A 51 8.23 4.68 -20.16
N GLY A 52 8.83 5.41 -21.08
CA GLY A 52 9.23 6.81 -20.91
C GLY A 52 10.65 6.99 -20.33
N GLY A 53 11.26 5.90 -19.86
CA GLY A 53 12.66 5.80 -19.48
C GLY A 53 13.44 4.91 -20.45
N ALA A 54 13.65 3.65 -20.08
CA ALA A 54 14.40 2.69 -20.91
C ALA A 54 13.66 2.27 -22.19
N VAL A 55 12.33 2.37 -22.22
CA VAL A 55 11.48 2.09 -23.39
C VAL A 55 10.87 3.39 -23.88
N PRO A 56 11.21 3.89 -25.08
CA PRO A 56 10.60 5.09 -25.63
C PRO A 56 9.10 4.93 -25.80
N ALA A 57 8.33 5.93 -25.39
CA ALA A 57 6.86 5.91 -25.52
C ALA A 57 6.43 5.90 -27.01
N GLU A 58 7.19 6.57 -27.87
CA GLU A 58 6.97 6.65 -29.31
C GLU A 58 7.02 5.26 -29.97
N GLN A 59 7.86 4.36 -29.46
CA GLN A 59 7.93 3.00 -29.97
C GLN A 59 6.62 2.26 -29.73
N LEU A 60 5.97 2.46 -28.58
CA LEU A 60 4.66 1.83 -28.30
C LEU A 60 3.56 2.36 -29.22
N LEU A 61 3.61 3.65 -29.54
CA LEU A 61 2.66 4.27 -30.48
C LEU A 61 2.85 3.76 -31.92
N ALA A 62 4.07 3.37 -32.28
CA ALA A 62 4.36 2.78 -33.60
C ALA A 62 4.02 1.28 -33.66
N ASP A 63 4.17 0.55 -32.56
CA ASP A 63 4.03 -0.91 -32.51
C ASP A 63 2.59 -1.38 -32.22
N PHE A 64 1.70 -0.51 -31.71
CA PHE A 64 0.36 -0.86 -31.26
C PHE A 64 -0.70 0.10 -31.79
N ASP A 65 -1.86 -0.43 -32.12
CA ASP A 65 -3.02 0.33 -32.59
C ASP A 65 -3.64 1.22 -31.49
N ALA A 66 -3.48 0.84 -30.23
CA ALA A 66 -3.94 1.58 -29.06
C ALA A 66 -3.05 1.34 -27.83
N VAL A 67 -2.87 2.39 -27.03
CA VAL A 67 -2.12 2.36 -25.77
C VAL A 67 -3.04 2.81 -24.63
N VAL A 68 -3.12 2.02 -23.57
CA VAL A 68 -3.87 2.34 -22.35
C VAL A 68 -2.90 2.62 -21.21
N LEU A 69 -2.98 3.81 -20.63
CA LEU A 69 -2.13 4.24 -19.51
C LEU A 69 -2.77 3.83 -18.18
N CYS A 70 -2.21 2.82 -17.54
CA CYS A 70 -2.63 2.33 -16.22
C CYS A 70 -1.51 2.49 -15.18
N CYS A 71 -0.81 3.63 -15.20
CA CYS A 71 0.44 3.86 -14.46
C CYS A 71 0.25 4.09 -12.96
N GLY A 72 -0.97 4.33 -12.49
CA GLY A 72 -1.26 4.70 -11.11
C GLY A 72 -0.65 6.07 -10.72
N ALA A 73 -0.56 6.34 -9.41
CA ALA A 73 0.05 7.54 -8.86
C ALA A 73 1.30 7.15 -8.03
N LYS A 74 2.47 7.55 -8.49
CA LYS A 74 3.76 7.21 -7.87
C LYS A 74 4.32 8.31 -6.97
N LYS A 75 3.95 9.58 -7.22
CA LYS A 75 4.43 10.69 -6.41
C LYS A 75 3.64 10.72 -5.09
N PRO A 76 4.28 10.46 -3.94
CA PRO A 76 3.60 10.53 -2.66
C PRO A 76 3.27 11.98 -2.32
N ARG A 77 2.23 12.19 -1.51
CA ARG A 77 2.05 13.45 -0.81
C ARG A 77 3.06 13.50 0.34
N ASP A 78 3.81 14.58 0.42
CA ASP A 78 4.81 14.76 1.46
C ASP A 78 4.40 15.86 2.43
N LEU A 79 5.01 15.86 3.62
CA LEU A 79 4.83 16.86 4.65
C LEU A 79 6.05 17.78 4.67
N ASN A 80 5.82 19.07 4.51
CA ASN A 80 6.89 20.07 4.61
C ASN A 80 7.01 20.56 6.06
N VAL A 81 7.60 19.71 6.90
CA VAL A 81 7.76 19.99 8.34
C VAL A 81 9.21 19.77 8.77
N PRO A 82 9.70 20.45 9.81
CA PRO A 82 11.02 20.21 10.38
C PRO A 82 11.20 18.73 10.76
N GLY A 83 12.35 18.15 10.42
CA GLY A 83 12.65 16.75 10.73
C GLY A 83 12.11 15.73 9.73
N ARG A 84 11.51 16.15 8.60
CA ARG A 84 11.03 15.25 7.57
C ARG A 84 12.12 14.33 7.00
N ASP A 85 13.34 14.78 6.96
CA ASP A 85 14.54 14.10 6.49
C ASP A 85 15.25 13.25 7.56
N ALA A 86 14.68 13.16 8.76
CA ALA A 86 15.24 12.37 9.83
C ALA A 86 15.23 10.86 9.49
N LYS A 87 16.23 10.15 10.01
CA LYS A 87 16.30 8.67 9.85
C LYS A 87 15.08 8.02 10.47
N GLY A 88 14.50 7.06 9.74
CA GLY A 88 13.31 6.32 10.19
C GLY A 88 11.98 6.95 9.74
N VAL A 89 12.01 8.06 9.02
CA VAL A 89 10.81 8.64 8.38
C VAL A 89 10.69 8.11 6.96
N HIS A 90 9.65 7.31 6.72
CA HIS A 90 9.43 6.60 5.46
C HIS A 90 8.06 6.92 4.88
N PHE A 91 7.94 6.90 3.57
CA PHE A 91 6.63 6.83 2.95
C PHE A 91 5.99 5.45 3.18
N ALA A 92 4.69 5.44 3.41
CA ALA A 92 3.95 4.19 3.68
C ALA A 92 4.14 3.14 2.58
N VAL A 93 4.07 3.55 1.32
CA VAL A 93 4.25 2.63 0.18
C VAL A 93 5.68 2.08 0.12
N ASP A 94 6.70 2.87 0.45
CA ASP A 94 8.09 2.40 0.49
C ASP A 94 8.28 1.38 1.61
N TYR A 95 7.71 1.65 2.78
CA TYR A 95 7.71 0.71 3.90
C TYR A 95 7.04 -0.61 3.51
N LEU A 96 5.80 -0.58 3.04
CA LEU A 96 5.03 -1.78 2.66
C LEU A 96 5.68 -2.54 1.50
N THR A 97 6.22 -1.82 0.50
CA THR A 97 6.94 -2.41 -0.63
C THR A 97 8.20 -3.14 -0.16
N SER A 98 9.00 -2.51 0.70
CA SER A 98 10.24 -3.11 1.20
C SER A 98 9.97 -4.43 1.95
N VAL A 99 8.93 -4.44 2.78
CA VAL A 99 8.54 -5.62 3.56
C VAL A 99 8.01 -6.73 2.66
N THR A 100 7.08 -6.42 1.76
CA THR A 100 6.50 -7.43 0.86
C THR A 100 7.55 -7.97 -0.11
N LYS A 101 8.42 -7.09 -0.64
CA LYS A 101 9.47 -7.53 -1.56
C LYS A 101 10.48 -8.44 -0.90
N SER A 102 10.96 -8.12 0.28
CA SER A 102 11.88 -8.97 1.06
C SER A 102 11.24 -10.32 1.40
N LEU A 103 9.95 -10.33 1.76
CA LEU A 103 9.20 -11.57 1.97
C LEU A 103 9.20 -12.45 0.71
N LEU A 104 8.83 -11.88 -0.44
CA LEU A 104 8.67 -12.63 -1.70
C LEU A 104 10.00 -13.06 -2.32
N ASP A 105 11.07 -12.27 -2.14
CA ASP A 105 12.36 -12.55 -2.75
C ASP A 105 13.17 -13.56 -1.93
N SER A 106 13.04 -13.53 -0.59
CA SER A 106 13.97 -14.27 0.28
C SER A 106 13.36 -14.83 1.57
N GLY A 107 12.06 -14.64 1.82
CA GLY A 107 11.47 -14.97 3.12
C GLY A 107 12.10 -14.15 4.26
N PHE A 108 12.46 -12.89 3.98
CA PHE A 108 13.16 -11.96 4.87
C PHE A 108 14.66 -12.26 5.13
N ALA A 109 15.23 -13.24 4.47
CA ALA A 109 16.65 -13.58 4.67
C ALA A 109 17.62 -12.52 4.13
N ASP A 110 17.17 -11.64 3.22
CA ASP A 110 17.99 -10.57 2.62
C ASP A 110 18.23 -9.37 3.54
N GLY A 111 17.49 -9.26 4.65
CA GLY A 111 17.61 -8.17 5.62
C GLY A 111 17.27 -6.79 5.07
N LYS A 112 16.62 -6.70 3.89
CA LYS A 112 16.32 -5.42 3.20
C LYS A 112 15.00 -4.77 3.62
N ALA A 113 14.15 -5.50 4.35
CA ALA A 113 12.89 -4.94 4.84
C ALA A 113 13.14 -3.81 5.85
N ILE A 114 12.44 -2.69 5.67
CA ILE A 114 12.33 -1.67 6.71
C ILE A 114 11.67 -2.34 7.92
N ASN A 115 12.31 -2.26 9.09
CA ASN A 115 11.94 -3.05 10.25
C ASN A 115 11.53 -2.17 11.44
N ALA A 116 10.35 -2.43 11.99
CA ALA A 116 9.78 -1.78 13.15
C ALA A 116 10.00 -2.55 14.47
N ALA A 117 10.72 -3.69 14.47
CA ALA A 117 10.96 -4.49 15.67
C ALA A 117 11.64 -3.67 16.77
N GLY A 118 11.06 -3.70 17.97
CA GLY A 118 11.58 -2.97 19.12
C GLY A 118 11.49 -1.45 19.04
N LYS A 119 10.70 -0.90 18.11
CA LYS A 119 10.54 0.56 17.91
C LYS A 119 9.16 1.03 18.31
N ASN A 120 9.09 2.30 18.75
CA ASN A 120 7.84 3.03 18.81
C ASN A 120 7.53 3.55 17.41
N VAL A 121 6.34 3.27 16.90
CA VAL A 121 5.93 3.58 15.53
C VAL A 121 4.87 4.67 15.53
N LEU A 122 5.10 5.69 14.72
CA LEU A 122 4.13 6.74 14.44
C LEU A 122 3.67 6.60 12.98
N VAL A 123 2.36 6.44 12.78
CA VAL A 123 1.73 6.43 11.45
C VAL A 123 1.00 7.75 11.26
N ILE A 124 1.30 8.47 10.19
CA ILE A 124 0.64 9.73 9.87
C ILE A 124 -0.40 9.47 8.78
N GLY A 125 -1.67 9.60 9.16
CA GLY A 125 -2.82 9.27 8.32
C GLY A 125 -3.46 7.93 8.67
N GLY A 126 -4.79 7.90 8.75
CA GLY A 126 -5.58 6.76 9.24
C GLY A 126 -6.39 6.01 8.18
N GLY A 127 -6.15 6.26 6.88
CA GLY A 127 -6.78 5.50 5.81
C GLY A 127 -6.29 4.05 5.74
N ASP A 128 -6.79 3.29 4.75
CA ASP A 128 -6.46 1.86 4.55
C ASP A 128 -4.95 1.58 4.51
N THR A 129 -4.18 2.45 3.85
CA THR A 129 -2.71 2.33 3.80
C THR A 129 -2.07 2.50 5.18
N GLY A 130 -2.58 3.45 5.99
CA GLY A 130 -2.13 3.62 7.37
C GLY A 130 -2.43 2.39 8.22
N ASN A 131 -3.62 1.81 8.08
CA ASN A 131 -3.99 0.57 8.74
C ASN A 131 -3.08 -0.61 8.34
N ASP A 132 -2.72 -0.71 7.06
CA ASP A 132 -1.77 -1.72 6.57
C ASP A 132 -0.36 -1.53 7.17
N CYS A 133 0.09 -0.29 7.36
CA CYS A 133 1.33 0.01 8.07
C CYS A 133 1.26 -0.40 9.55
N GLN A 134 0.14 -0.13 10.22
CA GLN A 134 -0.09 -0.54 11.61
C GLN A 134 0.02 -2.06 11.75
N GLY A 135 -0.75 -2.81 10.97
CA GLY A 135 -0.73 -4.27 10.99
C GLY A 135 0.64 -4.87 10.66
N THR A 136 1.39 -4.23 9.75
CA THR A 136 2.74 -4.66 9.40
C THR A 136 3.72 -4.41 10.54
N ALA A 137 3.68 -3.23 11.17
CA ALA A 137 4.55 -2.89 12.31
C ALA A 137 4.29 -3.77 13.54
N LEU A 138 3.01 -4.09 13.80
CA LEU A 138 2.63 -5.01 14.87
C LEU A 138 3.25 -6.40 14.68
N ARG A 139 3.20 -6.94 13.45
CA ARG A 139 3.79 -8.25 13.11
C ARG A 139 5.30 -8.25 13.16
N GLN A 140 5.93 -7.13 12.90
CA GLN A 140 7.38 -6.98 13.08
C GLN A 140 7.79 -6.85 14.55
N GLY A 141 6.87 -6.66 15.49
CA GLY A 141 7.15 -6.58 16.90
C GLY A 141 7.49 -5.17 17.39
N CYS A 142 6.81 -4.15 16.91
CA CYS A 142 6.92 -2.79 17.48
C CYS A 142 6.52 -2.79 18.97
N THR A 143 7.10 -1.87 19.75
CA THR A 143 6.89 -1.75 21.21
C THR A 143 5.71 -0.87 21.55
N ASP A 144 5.41 0.13 20.73
CA ASP A 144 4.19 0.96 20.81
C ASP A 144 3.83 1.46 19.42
N LEU A 145 2.56 1.84 19.24
CA LEU A 145 2.05 2.34 17.97
C LEU A 145 1.04 3.45 18.20
N MET A 146 1.20 4.54 17.46
CA MET A 146 0.27 5.67 17.40
C MET A 146 -0.05 5.99 15.93
N ALA A 147 -1.29 6.37 15.67
CA ALA A 147 -1.73 6.83 14.35
C ALA A 147 -2.37 8.22 14.46
N LEU A 148 -1.85 9.19 13.72
CA LEU A 148 -2.36 10.56 13.72
C LEU A 148 -3.41 10.74 12.63
N GLU A 149 -4.57 11.25 13.03
CA GLU A 149 -5.67 11.62 12.17
C GLU A 149 -5.93 13.10 12.19
N MET A 150 -5.93 13.72 11.02
CA MET A 150 -6.23 15.15 10.88
C MET A 150 -7.72 15.43 11.09
N MET A 151 -8.58 14.52 10.68
CA MET A 151 -10.03 14.68 10.78
C MET A 151 -10.53 14.37 12.19
N PRO A 152 -11.70 14.90 12.58
CA PRO A 152 -12.34 14.52 13.85
C PRO A 152 -12.73 13.04 13.83
N GLN A 153 -12.82 12.45 15.02
CA GLN A 153 -13.27 11.07 15.16
C GLN A 153 -14.70 10.93 14.60
N PRO A 154 -14.92 9.99 13.67
CA PRO A 154 -16.27 9.74 13.17
C PRO A 154 -17.21 9.28 14.29
N PRO A 155 -18.52 9.57 14.18
CA PRO A 155 -19.49 9.10 15.14
C PRO A 155 -19.60 7.57 15.13
N VAL A 156 -19.95 6.97 16.26
CA VAL A 156 -20.11 5.50 16.35
C VAL A 156 -21.33 5.00 15.55
N GLN A 157 -22.36 5.86 15.43
CA GLN A 157 -23.60 5.56 14.70
C GLN A 157 -23.87 6.62 13.65
N ARG A 158 -24.72 6.30 12.67
CA ARG A 158 -25.18 7.27 11.67
C ARG A 158 -25.84 8.47 12.33
N THR A 159 -25.52 9.64 11.82
CA THR A 159 -26.18 10.89 12.20
C THR A 159 -27.29 11.24 11.20
N ALA A 160 -28.12 12.23 11.55
CA ALA A 160 -29.15 12.77 10.65
C ALA A 160 -28.55 13.35 9.35
N ALA A 161 -27.30 13.80 9.40
CA ALA A 161 -26.58 14.31 8.20
C ALA A 161 -26.02 13.20 7.30
N ASN A 162 -26.12 11.93 7.70
CA ASN A 162 -25.70 10.78 6.91
C ASN A 162 -26.73 9.65 6.97
N PRO A 163 -27.94 9.87 6.44
CA PRO A 163 -29.03 8.89 6.49
C PRO A 163 -28.79 7.71 5.54
N TRP A 164 -29.52 6.63 5.71
CA TRP A 164 -29.66 5.58 4.69
C TRP A 164 -30.34 6.19 3.42
N PRO A 165 -29.91 5.84 2.19
CA PRO A 165 -28.95 4.78 1.82
C PRO A 165 -27.51 5.25 1.59
N GLU A 166 -27.12 6.43 2.04
CA GLU A 166 -25.74 6.92 1.88
C GLU A 166 -24.71 5.95 2.50
N TRP A 167 -23.48 6.01 1.97
CA TRP A 167 -22.37 5.27 2.56
C TRP A 167 -22.16 5.70 4.03
N PRO A 168 -22.04 4.75 4.98
CA PRO A 168 -21.95 5.09 6.40
C PRO A 168 -20.63 5.80 6.73
N ARG A 169 -20.72 7.04 7.21
CA ARG A 169 -19.60 7.84 7.74
C ARG A 169 -19.51 7.65 9.26
N VAL A 170 -19.20 6.43 9.67
CA VAL A 170 -19.11 6.04 11.08
C VAL A 170 -17.72 5.53 11.41
N LEU A 171 -17.40 5.52 12.70
CA LEU A 171 -16.16 4.95 13.21
C LEU A 171 -16.07 3.48 12.81
N LYS A 172 -15.06 3.14 12.03
CA LYS A 172 -14.72 1.76 11.68
C LYS A 172 -13.43 1.39 12.40
N VAL A 173 -13.42 0.19 12.95
CA VAL A 173 -12.21 -0.44 13.51
C VAL A 173 -11.82 -1.56 12.55
N ASP A 174 -10.71 -1.42 11.87
CA ASP A 174 -10.18 -2.41 10.94
C ASP A 174 -9.13 -3.29 11.65
N TYR A 175 -8.59 -4.28 10.95
CA TYR A 175 -7.73 -5.31 11.53
C TYR A 175 -6.51 -4.74 12.27
N GLY A 176 -5.83 -3.72 11.73
CA GLY A 176 -4.64 -3.11 12.36
C GLY A 176 -4.97 -2.44 13.69
N GLN A 177 -6.10 -1.69 13.76
CA GLN A 177 -6.55 -1.11 15.03
C GLN A 177 -6.99 -2.20 16.03
N THR A 178 -7.74 -3.22 15.56
CA THR A 178 -8.19 -4.34 16.41
C THR A 178 -6.99 -5.06 17.03
N GLU A 179 -5.97 -5.36 16.23
CA GLU A 179 -4.74 -6.01 16.69
C GLU A 179 -3.93 -5.11 17.65
N CYS A 180 -3.91 -3.81 17.39
CA CYS A 180 -3.27 -2.85 18.27
C CYS A 180 -3.96 -2.79 19.63
N ILE A 181 -5.29 -2.72 19.65
CA ILE A 181 -6.09 -2.77 20.88
C ILE A 181 -5.81 -4.07 21.65
N ALA A 182 -5.80 -5.20 20.97
CA ALA A 182 -5.52 -6.50 21.59
C ALA A 182 -4.10 -6.56 22.21
N LYS A 183 -3.11 -5.97 21.56
CA LYS A 183 -1.70 -5.99 22.00
C LYS A 183 -1.38 -4.95 23.08
N PHE A 184 -1.89 -3.72 22.93
CA PHE A 184 -1.51 -2.58 23.77
C PHE A 184 -2.63 -2.05 24.65
N GLY A 185 -3.85 -2.60 24.55
CA GLY A 185 -5.01 -2.19 25.37
C GLY A 185 -5.63 -0.85 24.97
N LYS A 186 -5.22 -0.24 23.85
CA LYS A 186 -5.69 1.09 23.40
C LYS A 186 -5.83 1.15 21.87
N ASP A 187 -6.80 1.92 21.40
CA ASP A 187 -6.88 2.31 20.00
C ASP A 187 -5.68 3.21 19.66
N PRO A 188 -4.92 2.92 18.60
CA PRO A 188 -3.72 3.70 18.27
C PRO A 188 -4.02 5.10 17.72
N ARG A 189 -5.26 5.38 17.33
CA ARG A 189 -5.63 6.61 16.62
C ARG A 189 -5.80 7.79 17.57
N VAL A 190 -5.19 8.91 17.20
CA VAL A 190 -5.35 10.21 17.84
C VAL A 190 -5.88 11.17 16.78
N TYR A 191 -7.02 11.79 17.04
CA TYR A 191 -7.77 12.60 16.09
C TYR A 191 -7.51 14.09 16.25
N GLN A 192 -7.82 14.88 15.20
CA GLN A 192 -7.73 16.33 15.16
C GLN A 192 -6.30 16.86 15.40
N LEU A 193 -5.31 16.12 14.92
CA LEU A 193 -3.92 16.56 14.91
C LEU A 193 -3.49 16.94 13.49
N SER A 194 -3.00 18.16 13.34
CA SER A 194 -2.30 18.64 12.15
C SER A 194 -0.82 18.82 12.47
N LEU A 195 0.02 18.50 11.52
CA LEU A 195 1.47 18.71 11.56
C LEU A 195 1.84 19.96 10.76
#